data_9ab24e3c99bbe374a736f056b92f4585
#
_entry.id   9ab24e3c99bbe374a736f056b92f4585
#
_cell.length_a   1.000
_cell.length_b   1.000
_cell.length_c   1.000
_cell.angle_alpha   90.00
_cell.angle_beta   90.00
_cell.angle_gamma   90.00
#
_symmetry.space_group_name_H-M   'P 1'
#
loop_
_entity.id
_entity.type
_entity.pdbx_description
1 polymer ?
#
loop_
_entity_poly.entity_id
_entity_poly.type
_entity_poly.pdbx_seq_one_letter_code
_entity_poly.pdbx_strand_id
1 'polypeptide(L)'
;MRATVKRGARAGWVSLRDRRGVAMVEFALILPVMLLLYLGGVQLQDAMSCKRKVTITTRAAVDLIAQNTTGTTTAAEIQANLLAATQVMQPFNGSNAQIRVTELSTDKYGRTWIIWSRGQNTGSYPRGVRATVPAAMATPGTTFLVAQVSYPYQPLTTFGGIGAMTLSDILWMVPRNTDQIACSDC
;
A
#
# COMPACT_ATOMS: atom_id res chain seq x y z
N MET A 1 54.41 -75.74 -2.79
CA MET A 1 54.03 -74.79 -3.85
C MET A 1 52.73 -74.13 -3.44
N ARG A 2 52.77 -72.83 -3.07
CA ARG A 2 51.59 -72.05 -2.68
C ARG A 2 51.20 -71.20 -3.84
N ALA A 3 49.99 -71.37 -4.39
CA ALA A 3 49.43 -70.56 -5.42
C ALA A 3 48.69 -69.37 -4.79
N THR A 4 49.17 -68.13 -5.03
CA THR A 4 48.60 -66.91 -4.60
C THR A 4 47.54 -66.43 -5.65
N VAL A 5 46.28 -66.52 -5.28
CA VAL A 5 45.19 -66.02 -6.11
C VAL A 5 45.09 -64.52 -5.93
N LYS A 6 45.42 -63.70 -6.96
CA LYS A 6 45.15 -62.25 -7.04
C LYS A 6 43.63 -62.00 -7.25
N ARG A 7 42.96 -61.52 -6.21
CA ARG A 7 41.64 -60.97 -6.34
C ARG A 7 41.76 -59.54 -6.97
N GLY A 8 41.52 -59.47 -8.26
CA GLY A 8 41.49 -58.20 -9.00
C GLY A 8 40.28 -57.37 -8.60
N ALA A 9 40.54 -56.14 -8.41
CA ALA A 9 39.57 -55.10 -8.11
C ALA A 9 38.50 -54.91 -9.24
N ARG A 10 37.26 -55.28 -8.95
CA ARG A 10 36.07 -54.90 -9.75
C ARG A 10 35.13 -54.05 -8.89
N ALA A 11 35.59 -52.91 -8.48
CA ALA A 11 34.81 -51.97 -7.66
C ALA A 11 34.81 -50.55 -8.27
N GLY A 12 34.41 -50.39 -9.52
CA GLY A 12 34.51 -49.08 -10.14
C GLY A 12 33.36 -48.65 -11.08
N TRP A 13 32.47 -49.58 -11.44
CA TRP A 13 31.53 -49.28 -12.55
C TRP A 13 30.04 -49.46 -12.21
N VAL A 14 29.67 -49.60 -10.95
CA VAL A 14 28.25 -49.77 -10.55
C VAL A 14 27.56 -48.43 -10.30
N SER A 15 28.31 -47.32 -10.12
CA SER A 15 27.75 -46.04 -9.73
C SER A 15 27.07 -45.21 -10.85
N LEU A 16 27.33 -45.52 -12.13
CA LEU A 16 26.80 -44.72 -13.26
C LEU A 16 25.40 -45.15 -13.74
N ARG A 17 24.82 -46.19 -13.13
CA ARG A 17 23.51 -46.74 -13.52
C ARG A 17 22.44 -46.62 -12.43
N ASP A 18 22.74 -45.92 -11.35
CA ASP A 18 21.78 -45.68 -10.28
C ASP A 18 20.88 -44.49 -10.63
N ARG A 19 19.70 -44.80 -11.17
CA ARG A 19 18.65 -43.80 -11.51
C ARG A 19 18.15 -43.02 -10.30
N ARG A 20 18.44 -43.46 -9.08
CA ARG A 20 18.07 -42.76 -7.85
C ARG A 20 18.86 -41.46 -7.69
N GLY A 21 20.10 -41.38 -8.16
CA GLY A 21 20.90 -40.17 -8.16
C GLY A 21 20.39 -39.09 -9.14
N VAL A 22 19.82 -39.50 -10.25
CA VAL A 22 19.30 -38.53 -11.28
C VAL A 22 18.14 -37.72 -10.72
N ALA A 23 17.18 -38.34 -10.04
CA ALA A 23 16.04 -37.65 -9.43
C ALA A 23 16.47 -36.63 -8.36
N MET A 24 17.52 -36.89 -7.60
CA MET A 24 18.07 -35.92 -6.63
C MET A 24 18.69 -34.71 -7.32
N VAL A 25 19.39 -34.92 -8.43
CA VAL A 25 19.98 -33.81 -9.21
C VAL A 25 18.90 -32.97 -9.88
N GLU A 26 17.87 -33.58 -10.46
CA GLU A 26 16.71 -32.89 -11.03
C GLU A 26 16.01 -32.03 -9.97
N PHE A 27 15.73 -32.61 -8.79
CA PHE A 27 15.13 -31.88 -7.69
C PHE A 27 16.00 -30.70 -7.22
N ALA A 28 17.32 -30.94 -7.08
CA ALA A 28 18.26 -29.91 -6.65
C ALA A 28 18.35 -28.73 -7.64
N LEU A 29 18.12 -28.97 -8.95
CA LEU A 29 18.08 -27.91 -9.96
C LEU A 29 16.75 -27.13 -9.97
N ILE A 30 15.63 -27.82 -9.69
CA ILE A 30 14.30 -27.19 -9.67
C ILE A 30 14.04 -26.46 -8.37
N LEU A 31 14.56 -26.96 -7.24
CA LEU A 31 14.32 -26.41 -5.90
C LEU A 31 14.59 -24.89 -5.77
N PRO A 32 15.72 -24.32 -6.26
CA PRO A 32 15.96 -22.88 -6.19
C PRO A 32 14.89 -22.07 -6.91
N VAL A 33 14.45 -22.54 -8.08
CA VAL A 33 13.42 -21.87 -8.87
C VAL A 33 12.07 -21.90 -8.14
N MET A 34 11.72 -23.05 -7.55
CA MET A 34 10.50 -23.19 -6.76
C MET A 34 10.52 -22.31 -5.52
N LEU A 35 11.65 -22.19 -4.83
CA LEU A 35 11.80 -21.30 -3.68
C LEU A 35 11.66 -19.83 -4.08
N LEU A 36 12.25 -19.41 -5.19
CA LEU A 36 12.11 -18.05 -5.71
C LEU A 36 10.66 -17.72 -6.04
N LEU A 37 9.96 -18.63 -6.72
CA LEU A 37 8.54 -18.44 -7.05
C LEU A 37 7.67 -18.39 -5.79
N TYR A 38 7.92 -19.26 -4.82
CA TYR A 38 7.21 -19.27 -3.55
C TYR A 38 7.40 -17.98 -2.76
N LEU A 39 8.66 -17.57 -2.55
CA LEU A 39 8.99 -16.36 -1.81
C LEU A 39 8.49 -15.10 -2.54
N GLY A 40 8.62 -15.07 -3.87
CA GLY A 40 8.08 -13.99 -4.69
C GLY A 40 6.55 -13.88 -4.61
N GLY A 41 5.86 -15.03 -4.61
CA GLY A 41 4.41 -15.08 -4.43
C GLY A 41 3.96 -14.57 -3.07
N VAL A 42 4.65 -14.94 -2.00
CA VAL A 42 4.37 -14.44 -0.63
C VAL A 42 4.57 -12.93 -0.54
N GLN A 43 5.67 -12.41 -1.10
CA GLN A 43 5.93 -10.96 -1.11
C GLN A 43 4.89 -10.19 -1.91
N LEU A 44 4.49 -10.70 -3.08
CA LEU A 44 3.45 -10.09 -3.89
C LEU A 44 2.12 -10.02 -3.13
N GLN A 45 1.73 -11.11 -2.47
CA GLN A 45 0.52 -11.15 -1.66
C GLN A 45 0.54 -10.14 -0.52
N ASP A 46 1.68 -9.99 0.17
CA ASP A 46 1.86 -9.02 1.24
C ASP A 46 1.76 -7.59 0.72
N ALA A 47 2.41 -7.26 -0.40
CA ALA A 47 2.31 -5.96 -1.05
C ALA A 47 0.87 -5.63 -1.49
N MET A 48 0.16 -6.59 -2.06
CA MET A 48 -1.26 -6.43 -2.44
C MET A 48 -2.16 -6.23 -1.22
N SER A 49 -1.89 -6.94 -0.11
CA SER A 49 -2.58 -6.78 1.15
C SER A 49 -2.37 -5.37 1.71
N CYS A 50 -1.12 -4.89 1.72
CA CYS A 50 -0.79 -3.52 2.12
C CYS A 50 -1.51 -2.48 1.23
N LYS A 51 -1.49 -2.62 -0.09
CA LYS A 51 -2.21 -1.73 -1.02
C LYS A 51 -3.71 -1.68 -0.72
N ARG A 52 -4.32 -2.82 -0.44
CA ARG A 52 -5.73 -2.89 -0.03
C ARG A 52 -5.98 -2.12 1.27
N LYS A 53 -5.08 -2.24 2.25
CA LYS A 53 -5.17 -1.47 3.50
C LYS A 53 -5.04 0.03 3.26
N VAL A 54 -4.14 0.48 2.40
CA VAL A 54 -4.03 1.89 1.98
C VAL A 54 -5.36 2.38 1.41
N THR A 55 -5.98 1.64 0.50
CA THR A 55 -7.28 2.01 -0.10
C THR A 55 -8.40 2.08 0.95
N ILE A 56 -8.47 1.13 1.89
CA ILE A 56 -9.49 1.15 2.96
C ILE A 56 -9.24 2.34 3.90
N THR A 57 -7.98 2.64 4.22
CA THR A 57 -7.62 3.80 5.06
C THR A 57 -7.99 5.11 4.38
N THR A 58 -7.78 5.24 3.06
CA THR A 58 -8.20 6.42 2.28
C THR A 58 -9.71 6.64 2.37
N ARG A 59 -10.48 5.56 2.24
CA ARG A 59 -11.95 5.61 2.39
C ARG A 59 -12.35 5.98 3.82
N ALA A 60 -11.77 5.36 4.82
CA ALA A 60 -12.06 5.65 6.21
C ALA A 60 -11.75 7.10 6.57
N ALA A 61 -10.61 7.64 6.14
CA ALA A 61 -10.21 9.00 6.43
C ALA A 61 -11.18 10.05 5.85
N VAL A 62 -11.62 9.88 4.61
CA VAL A 62 -12.56 10.84 4.01
C VAL A 62 -13.98 10.62 4.55
N ASP A 63 -14.38 9.38 4.80
CA ASP A 63 -15.74 9.04 5.25
C ASP A 63 -16.02 9.57 6.66
N LEU A 64 -15.06 9.45 7.59
CA LEU A 64 -15.16 10.01 8.93
C LEU A 64 -15.41 11.51 8.94
N ILE A 65 -14.82 12.24 8.00
CA ILE A 65 -15.01 13.68 7.86
C ILE A 65 -16.30 14.00 7.10
N ALA A 66 -16.60 13.26 6.03
CA ALA A 66 -17.79 13.45 5.22
C ALA A 66 -19.10 13.20 5.98
N GLN A 67 -19.08 12.45 7.07
CA GLN A 67 -20.23 12.20 7.96
C GLN A 67 -20.55 13.37 8.88
N ASN A 68 -19.78 14.45 8.86
CA ASN A 68 -20.07 15.63 9.66
C ASN A 68 -21.49 16.13 9.39
N THR A 69 -22.26 16.36 10.47
CA THR A 69 -23.66 16.78 10.42
C THR A 69 -23.86 18.26 10.77
N THR A 70 -22.84 18.90 11.33
CA THR A 70 -22.91 20.28 11.82
C THR A 70 -22.48 21.32 10.77
N GLY A 71 -21.84 20.89 9.67
CA GLY A 71 -21.24 21.79 8.67
C GLY A 71 -20.01 22.53 9.17
N THR A 72 -19.53 22.22 10.40
CA THR A 72 -18.34 22.82 11.01
C THR A 72 -17.48 21.77 11.64
N THR A 73 -16.17 21.99 11.65
CA THR A 73 -15.19 21.10 12.30
C THR A 73 -14.01 21.91 12.82
N THR A 74 -13.16 21.30 13.60
CA THR A 74 -11.93 21.88 14.12
C THR A 74 -10.70 21.11 13.65
N ALA A 75 -9.54 21.76 13.69
CA ALA A 75 -8.27 21.09 13.38
C ALA A 75 -8.02 19.87 14.29
N ALA A 76 -8.39 19.97 15.57
CA ALA A 76 -8.25 18.88 16.54
C ALA A 76 -9.15 17.69 16.21
N GLU A 77 -10.39 17.94 15.81
CA GLU A 77 -11.35 16.90 15.40
C GLU A 77 -10.89 16.18 14.12
N ILE A 78 -10.47 16.93 13.12
CA ILE A 78 -9.90 16.35 11.90
C ILE A 78 -8.68 15.48 12.24
N GLN A 79 -7.78 15.98 13.10
CA GLN A 79 -6.59 15.23 13.51
C GLN A 79 -6.96 13.92 14.23
N ALA A 80 -7.96 13.94 15.10
CA ALA A 80 -8.46 12.73 15.77
C ALA A 80 -9.02 11.72 14.76
N ASN A 81 -9.78 12.17 13.76
CA ASN A 81 -10.31 11.34 12.70
C ASN A 81 -9.20 10.72 11.83
N LEU A 82 -8.14 11.49 11.49
CA LEU A 82 -6.99 10.99 10.76
C LEU A 82 -6.23 9.94 11.57
N LEU A 83 -6.04 10.16 12.86
CA LEU A 83 -5.42 9.18 13.77
C LEU A 83 -6.26 7.88 13.86
N ALA A 84 -7.57 8.00 13.97
CA ALA A 84 -8.46 6.84 13.94
C ALA A 84 -8.34 6.07 12.62
N ALA A 85 -8.25 6.76 11.48
CA ALA A 85 -8.06 6.13 10.18
C ALA A 85 -6.75 5.34 10.08
N THR A 86 -5.65 5.76 10.77
CA THR A 86 -4.38 5.01 10.74
C THR A 86 -4.51 3.61 11.36
N GLN A 87 -5.48 3.37 12.28
CA GLN A 87 -5.69 2.07 12.90
C GLN A 87 -6.13 1.00 11.89
N VAL A 88 -6.73 1.42 10.79
CA VAL A 88 -7.18 0.52 9.71
C VAL A 88 -5.99 -0.15 9.01
N MET A 89 -4.79 0.44 9.08
CA MET A 89 -3.58 -0.11 8.46
C MET A 89 -3.12 -1.44 9.05
N GLN A 90 -3.55 -1.82 10.26
CA GLN A 90 -3.13 -3.09 10.85
C GLN A 90 -3.35 -4.28 9.90
N PRO A 91 -2.39 -5.22 9.81
CA PRO A 91 -1.19 -5.43 10.67
C PRO A 91 0.01 -4.54 10.31
N PHE A 92 -0.06 -3.71 9.28
CA PHE A 92 1.01 -2.77 8.94
C PHE A 92 1.07 -1.62 9.95
N ASN A 93 2.27 -1.04 10.12
CA ASN A 93 2.45 0.05 11.07
C ASN A 93 1.76 1.33 10.59
N GLY A 94 0.59 1.63 11.14
CA GLY A 94 -0.20 2.82 10.79
C GLY A 94 0.52 4.15 11.06
N SER A 95 1.52 4.20 11.94
CA SER A 95 2.28 5.43 12.20
C SER A 95 3.13 5.89 11.00
N ASN A 96 3.42 4.98 10.05
CA ASN A 96 4.12 5.30 8.81
C ASN A 96 3.18 5.81 7.70
N ALA A 97 1.86 5.71 7.90
CA ALA A 97 0.89 6.19 6.94
C ALA A 97 0.89 7.72 6.91
N GLN A 98 1.04 8.28 5.73
CA GLN A 98 0.90 9.70 5.47
C GLN A 98 -0.51 9.93 4.93
N ILE A 99 -1.35 10.61 5.70
CA ILE A 99 -2.75 10.84 5.35
C ILE A 99 -2.96 12.34 5.23
N ARG A 100 -3.57 12.79 4.15
CA ARG A 100 -3.99 14.19 3.97
C ARG A 100 -5.43 14.22 3.53
N VAL A 101 -6.22 15.07 4.17
CA VAL A 101 -7.57 15.40 3.72
C VAL A 101 -7.65 16.88 3.41
N THR A 102 -8.27 17.22 2.30
CA THR A 102 -8.39 18.56 1.78
C THR A 102 -9.83 18.81 1.35
N GLU A 103 -10.43 19.88 1.78
CA GLU A 103 -11.69 20.35 1.24
C GLU A 103 -11.43 21.33 0.09
N LEU A 104 -12.10 21.08 -1.02
CA LEU A 104 -12.02 21.87 -2.24
C LEU A 104 -13.41 22.42 -2.58
N SER A 105 -13.49 23.67 -3.01
CA SER A 105 -14.72 24.26 -3.52
C SER A 105 -14.51 24.83 -4.91
N THR A 106 -15.46 24.59 -5.80
CA THR A 106 -15.44 25.07 -7.18
C THR A 106 -16.35 26.29 -7.33
N ASP A 107 -15.78 27.40 -7.79
CA ASP A 107 -16.52 28.66 -8.00
C ASP A 107 -17.42 28.58 -9.25
N LYS A 108 -18.23 29.62 -9.45
CA LYS A 108 -19.14 29.75 -10.61
C LYS A 108 -18.44 29.74 -11.98
N TYR A 109 -17.13 29.94 -12.00
CA TYR A 109 -16.31 29.96 -13.22
C TYR A 109 -15.60 28.60 -13.45
N GLY A 110 -15.90 27.58 -12.64
CA GLY A 110 -15.26 26.26 -12.73
C GLY A 110 -13.82 26.23 -12.19
N ARG A 111 -13.43 27.22 -11.38
CA ARG A 111 -12.11 27.26 -10.75
C ARG A 111 -12.21 26.70 -9.35
N THR A 112 -11.37 25.73 -9.03
CA THR A 112 -11.39 25.03 -7.74
C THR A 112 -10.32 25.59 -6.81
N TRP A 113 -10.71 25.81 -5.56
CA TRP A 113 -9.88 26.42 -4.52
C TRP A 113 -9.81 25.52 -3.30
N ILE A 114 -8.65 25.52 -2.64
CA ILE A 114 -8.47 24.83 -1.36
C ILE A 114 -9.11 25.67 -0.26
N ILE A 115 -10.13 25.11 0.41
CA ILE A 115 -10.80 25.74 1.53
C ILE A 115 -10.00 25.49 2.81
N TRP A 116 -9.66 24.25 3.07
CA TRP A 116 -8.72 23.84 4.10
C TRP A 116 -8.05 22.52 3.76
N SER A 117 -6.94 22.23 4.42
CA SER A 117 -6.21 20.96 4.30
C SER A 117 -5.57 20.59 5.63
N ARG A 118 -5.63 19.32 5.98
CA ARG A 118 -4.94 18.76 7.16
C ARG A 118 -4.23 17.46 6.81
N GLY A 119 -3.04 17.29 7.39
CA GLY A 119 -2.23 16.11 7.17
C GLY A 119 -1.78 15.46 8.47
N GLN A 120 -1.76 14.15 8.48
CA GLN A 120 -1.12 13.29 9.47
C GLN A 120 0.16 12.74 8.86
N ASN A 121 1.31 12.94 9.49
CA ASN A 121 2.65 12.58 8.99
C ASN A 121 3.00 13.19 7.61
N THR A 122 2.27 14.21 7.17
CA THR A 122 2.51 14.91 5.92
C THR A 122 2.06 16.37 6.04
N GLY A 123 2.62 17.26 5.23
CA GLY A 123 2.24 18.67 5.22
C GLY A 123 0.82 18.91 4.71
N SER A 124 0.19 19.99 5.16
CA SER A 124 -1.09 20.48 4.65
C SER A 124 -0.88 21.37 3.43
N TYR A 125 -1.87 21.46 2.55
CA TYR A 125 -1.86 22.46 1.48
C TYR A 125 -2.30 23.84 2.01
N PRO A 126 -1.72 24.91 1.50
CA PRO A 126 -2.12 26.25 1.91
C PRO A 126 -3.55 26.57 1.43
N ARG A 127 -4.30 27.24 2.31
CA ARG A 127 -5.67 27.71 2.04
C ARG A 127 -5.68 28.77 0.94
N GLY A 128 -6.72 28.78 0.10
CA GLY A 128 -6.92 29.77 -0.94
C GLY A 128 -6.05 29.57 -2.19
N VAL A 129 -5.32 28.48 -2.26
CA VAL A 129 -4.56 28.13 -3.46
C VAL A 129 -5.47 27.40 -4.45
N ARG A 130 -5.24 27.65 -5.74
CA ARG A 130 -5.98 26.99 -6.81
C ARG A 130 -5.56 25.51 -6.90
N ALA A 131 -6.54 24.62 -6.90
CA ALA A 131 -6.33 23.18 -7.06
C ALA A 131 -6.69 22.76 -8.49
N THR A 132 -5.90 21.81 -9.03
CA THR A 132 -6.23 21.15 -10.29
C THR A 132 -7.05 19.89 -9.96
N VAL A 133 -8.26 19.82 -10.52
CA VAL A 133 -9.17 18.68 -10.36
C VAL A 133 -9.51 18.10 -11.73
N PRO A 134 -9.91 16.83 -11.81
CA PRO A 134 -10.40 16.24 -13.05
C PRO A 134 -11.58 17.08 -13.59
N ALA A 135 -11.62 17.29 -14.90
CA ALA A 135 -12.64 18.15 -15.54
C ALA A 135 -14.08 17.71 -15.20
N ALA A 136 -14.32 16.43 -15.05
CA ALA A 136 -15.62 15.88 -14.67
C ALA A 136 -16.07 16.28 -13.25
N MET A 137 -15.15 16.72 -12.39
CA MET A 137 -15.42 17.15 -11.02
C MET A 137 -15.45 18.66 -10.86
N ALA A 138 -15.01 19.43 -11.87
CA ALA A 138 -14.99 20.89 -11.85
C ALA A 138 -16.40 21.48 -12.09
N THR A 139 -17.43 20.92 -11.45
CA THR A 139 -18.80 21.41 -11.54
C THR A 139 -18.96 22.67 -10.69
N PRO A 140 -19.43 23.79 -11.27
CA PRO A 140 -19.62 25.03 -10.53
C PRO A 140 -20.53 24.85 -9.30
N GLY A 141 -20.14 25.46 -8.18
CA GLY A 141 -20.90 25.45 -6.93
C GLY A 141 -20.79 24.15 -6.12
N THR A 142 -19.89 23.24 -6.50
CA THR A 142 -19.69 21.97 -5.75
C THR A 142 -18.50 22.04 -4.80
N THR A 143 -18.63 21.35 -3.70
CA THR A 143 -17.57 21.16 -2.69
C THR A 143 -17.21 19.68 -2.61
N PHE A 144 -15.92 19.39 -2.51
CA PHE A 144 -15.39 18.02 -2.43
C PHE A 144 -14.41 17.87 -1.29
N LEU A 145 -14.41 16.70 -0.69
CA LEU A 145 -13.36 16.22 0.18
C LEU A 145 -12.45 15.30 -0.61
N VAL A 146 -11.15 15.50 -0.51
CA VAL A 146 -10.13 14.67 -1.15
C VAL A 146 -9.25 14.08 -0.07
N ALA A 147 -9.27 12.77 0.06
CA ALA A 147 -8.29 12.05 0.87
C ALA A 147 -7.17 11.52 0.00
N GLN A 148 -5.95 11.75 0.44
CA GLN A 148 -4.71 11.23 -0.15
C GLN A 148 -3.99 10.44 0.93
N VAL A 149 -3.71 9.18 0.67
CA VAL A 149 -2.91 8.34 1.57
C VAL A 149 -1.71 7.80 0.82
N SER A 150 -0.55 7.88 1.44
CA SER A 150 0.66 7.22 0.96
C SER A 150 1.32 6.44 2.08
N TYR A 151 1.89 5.29 1.74
CA TYR A 151 2.51 4.38 2.69
C TYR A 151 3.84 3.87 2.13
N PRO A 152 4.97 4.06 2.84
CA PRO A 152 6.27 3.52 2.44
C PRO A 152 6.32 2.02 2.77
N TYR A 153 5.89 1.20 1.82
CA TYR A 153 5.93 -0.25 1.96
C TYR A 153 7.36 -0.77 1.87
N GLN A 154 7.74 -1.61 2.83
CA GLN A 154 9.00 -2.33 2.85
C GLN A 154 8.70 -3.83 3.00
N PRO A 155 9.12 -4.66 2.05
CA PRO A 155 8.93 -6.11 2.15
C PRO A 155 9.79 -6.69 3.27
N LEU A 156 9.30 -7.76 3.88
CA LEU A 156 10.01 -8.49 4.96
C LEU A 156 11.33 -9.12 4.49
N THR A 157 11.41 -9.46 3.21
CA THR A 157 12.61 -10.05 2.59
C THR A 157 12.86 -9.42 1.23
N THR A 158 14.13 -9.44 0.78
CA THR A 158 14.51 -8.94 -0.54
C THR A 158 14.64 -10.05 -1.59
N PHE A 159 14.44 -11.32 -1.20
CA PHE A 159 14.67 -12.48 -2.08
C PHE A 159 13.64 -12.63 -3.22
N GLY A 160 12.46 -12.06 -3.10
CA GLY A 160 11.40 -12.19 -4.12
C GLY A 160 11.45 -11.17 -5.24
N GLY A 161 12.45 -10.31 -5.28
CA GLY A 161 12.60 -9.30 -6.34
C GLY A 161 11.70 -8.06 -6.20
N ILE A 162 10.83 -8.01 -5.16
CA ILE A 162 10.01 -6.84 -4.86
C ILE A 162 10.77 -5.96 -3.86
N GLY A 163 11.14 -4.76 -4.27
CA GLY A 163 11.82 -3.78 -3.42
C GLY A 163 10.85 -2.91 -2.62
N ALA A 164 11.43 -1.99 -1.83
CA ALA A 164 10.67 -0.94 -1.16
C ALA A 164 9.95 -0.07 -2.20
N MET A 165 8.69 0.27 -1.94
CA MET A 165 7.89 1.10 -2.83
C MET A 165 6.89 1.94 -2.03
N THR A 166 6.46 3.07 -2.59
CA THR A 166 5.38 3.87 -2.01
C THR A 166 4.06 3.44 -2.60
N LEU A 167 3.16 2.96 -1.75
CA LEU A 167 1.78 2.63 -2.11
C LEU A 167 0.91 3.84 -1.81
N SER A 168 0.20 4.36 -2.79
CA SER A 168 -0.65 5.54 -2.62
C SER A 168 -2.05 5.32 -3.18
N ASP A 169 -3.02 6.06 -2.61
CA ASP A 169 -4.39 6.09 -3.08
C ASP A 169 -5.00 7.48 -2.90
N ILE A 170 -5.96 7.82 -3.76
CA ILE A 170 -6.68 9.10 -3.73
C ILE A 170 -8.16 8.81 -3.89
N LEU A 171 -8.98 9.38 -3.00
CA LEU A 171 -10.42 9.26 -3.07
C LEU A 171 -11.07 10.64 -2.96
N TRP A 172 -12.04 10.86 -3.83
CA TRP A 172 -12.88 12.05 -3.88
C TRP A 172 -14.25 11.72 -3.31
N MET A 173 -14.77 12.56 -2.44
CA MET A 173 -16.09 12.39 -1.84
C MET A 173 -16.78 13.75 -1.67
N VAL A 174 -18.08 13.77 -1.83
CA VAL A 174 -18.90 14.93 -1.48
C VAL A 174 -19.30 14.82 0.00
N PRO A 175 -19.31 15.90 0.79
CA PRO A 175 -19.91 15.90 2.12
C PRO A 175 -21.33 15.33 2.06
N ARG A 176 -21.72 14.50 3.04
CA ARG A 176 -22.99 13.75 2.95
C ARG A 176 -24.18 14.51 3.51
N ASN A 177 -23.96 15.30 4.54
CA ASN A 177 -25.04 15.89 5.33
C ASN A 177 -25.07 17.42 5.19
N THR A 178 -24.05 18.00 4.60
CA THR A 178 -23.86 19.46 4.47
C THR A 178 -23.25 19.79 3.12
N ASP A 179 -23.46 20.99 2.62
CA ASP A 179 -22.85 21.43 1.34
C ASP A 179 -21.36 21.72 1.48
N GLN A 180 -20.92 22.07 2.68
CA GLN A 180 -19.53 22.41 3.01
C GLN A 180 -19.26 22.09 4.47
N ILE A 181 -18.01 21.78 4.82
CA ILE A 181 -17.55 21.56 6.19
C ILE A 181 -16.52 22.63 6.53
N ALA A 182 -16.98 23.71 7.15
CA ALA A 182 -16.11 24.83 7.49
C ALA A 182 -15.15 24.47 8.63
N CYS A 183 -13.88 24.82 8.47
CA CYS A 183 -12.87 24.70 9.52
C CYS A 183 -12.29 26.09 9.79
N SER A 184 -12.50 26.60 11.02
CA SER A 184 -12.10 27.96 11.38
C SER A 184 -10.61 28.07 11.74
N ASP A 185 -10.03 26.99 12.25
CA ASP A 185 -8.66 26.91 12.78
C ASP A 185 -7.73 26.01 11.95
N CYS A 186 -8.15 25.64 10.71
CA CYS A 186 -7.30 24.93 9.75
C CYS A 186 -6.39 25.95 8.98
#